data_c1db5fb7043fa979fe2698da0d155183
#
_entry.id   c1db5fb7043fa979fe2698da0d155183
#
_cell.length_a   1.000
_cell.length_b   1.000
_cell.length_c   1.000
_cell.angle_alpha   90.00
_cell.angle_beta   90.00
_cell.angle_gamma   90.00
#
_symmetry.space_group_name_H-M   'P 1'
#
loop_
_entity.id
_entity.type
_entity.pdbx_description
1 polymer ?
#
loop_
_entity_poly.entity_id
_entity_poly.type
_entity_poly.pdbx_seq_one_letter_code
_entity_poly.pdbx_strand_id
1 'polypeptide(L)'
;MTVEEFERVLRSQEHAQVASLGDNGWLVSMEGRVRQKINVAVVQRPDRVSFYFFMVRAPRENHEALYRALLRKNLRTFAMKYCLDGDGDVWLVAELPVRGFDGEELDRMLGVFYQESESAFEALVHLGYPGVFPPLSSQPRGPMPIPQDPSLN
;
A
#
# COMPACT_ATOMS: atom_id res chain seq x y z
N MET A 1 15.51 8.75 14.45
CA MET A 1 16.02 8.42 13.09
C MET A 1 15.90 9.65 12.22
N THR A 2 16.99 10.13 11.68
CA THR A 2 16.95 11.25 10.71
C THR A 2 16.42 10.80 9.36
N VAL A 3 16.07 11.76 8.50
CA VAL A 3 15.59 11.47 7.14
C VAL A 3 16.65 10.73 6.33
N GLU A 4 17.90 11.14 6.46
CA GLU A 4 19.04 10.53 5.78
C GLU A 4 19.31 9.09 6.26
N GLU A 5 19.18 8.85 7.55
CA GLU A 5 19.28 7.50 8.11
C GLU A 5 18.14 6.62 7.60
N PHE A 6 16.91 7.14 7.57
CA PHE A 6 15.76 6.42 7.07
C PHE A 6 15.90 6.09 5.58
N GLU A 7 16.31 7.04 4.75
CA GLU A 7 16.54 6.80 3.33
C GLU A 7 17.64 5.75 3.10
N ARG A 8 18.68 5.75 3.90
CA ARG A 8 19.74 4.73 3.84
C ARG A 8 19.18 3.34 4.14
N VAL A 9 18.33 3.22 5.14
CA VAL A 9 17.65 1.96 5.49
C VAL A 9 16.72 1.50 4.36
N LEU A 10 15.97 2.41 3.75
CA LEU A 10 15.14 2.09 2.58
C LEU A 10 15.97 1.56 1.42
N ARG A 11 17.07 2.23 1.09
CA ARG A 11 17.92 1.87 -0.05
C ARG A 11 18.77 0.61 0.19
N SER A 12 18.88 0.15 1.42
CA SER A 12 19.58 -1.11 1.75
C SER A 12 18.74 -2.37 1.48
N GLN A 13 17.46 -2.22 1.11
CA GLN A 13 16.58 -3.36 0.83
C GLN A 13 16.95 -3.99 -0.53
N GLU A 14 17.44 -5.22 -0.52
CA GLU A 14 18.01 -5.90 -1.70
C GLU A 14 17.01 -6.13 -2.84
N HIS A 15 15.73 -6.27 -2.51
CA HIS A 15 14.67 -6.64 -3.47
C HIS A 15 13.75 -5.47 -3.82
N ALA A 16 14.16 -4.24 -3.52
CA ALA A 16 13.36 -3.07 -3.74
C ALA A 16 14.14 -1.96 -4.45
N GLN A 17 13.47 -1.24 -5.33
CA GLN A 17 13.96 0.01 -5.91
C GLN A 17 13.30 1.18 -5.19
N VAL A 18 14.07 2.21 -4.87
CA VAL A 18 13.60 3.35 -4.10
C VAL A 18 13.77 4.64 -4.90
N ALA A 19 12.67 5.35 -5.09
CA ALA A 19 12.63 6.67 -5.70
C ALA A 19 12.11 7.70 -4.70
N SER A 20 12.71 8.89 -4.65
CA SER A 20 12.23 9.99 -3.82
C SER A 20 10.95 10.59 -4.41
N LEU A 21 9.96 10.85 -3.54
CA LEU A 21 8.73 11.59 -3.87
C LEU A 21 8.77 13.04 -3.34
N GLY A 22 9.88 13.45 -2.69
CA GLY A 22 9.97 14.72 -1.95
C GLY A 22 9.31 14.64 -0.56
N ASP A 23 9.44 15.70 0.22
CA ASP A 23 8.76 15.89 1.51
C ASP A 23 8.81 14.67 2.46
N ASN A 24 9.99 14.06 2.61
CA ASN A 24 10.20 12.86 3.42
C ASN A 24 9.34 11.66 2.96
N GLY A 25 9.08 11.57 1.66
CA GLY A 25 8.34 10.49 1.01
C GLY A 25 9.18 9.76 -0.02
N TRP A 26 8.98 8.45 -0.12
CA TRP A 26 9.65 7.57 -1.08
C TRP A 26 8.67 6.57 -1.68
N LEU A 27 8.93 6.22 -2.94
CA LEU A 27 8.26 5.10 -3.59
C LEU A 27 9.19 3.90 -3.56
N VAL A 28 8.75 2.83 -2.91
CA VAL A 28 9.44 1.55 -2.84
C VAL A 28 8.77 0.59 -3.80
N SER A 29 9.50 0.14 -4.82
CA SER A 29 8.98 -0.73 -5.87
C SER A 29 9.57 -2.12 -5.76
N MET A 30 8.71 -3.13 -5.70
CA MET A 30 9.08 -4.54 -5.68
C MET A 30 8.48 -5.25 -6.90
N GLU A 31 9.13 -6.29 -7.39
CA GLU A 31 8.59 -7.14 -8.44
C GLU A 31 7.61 -8.16 -7.86
N GLY A 32 6.40 -8.21 -8.40
CA GLY A 32 5.36 -9.15 -8.02
C GLY A 32 5.21 -10.30 -9.02
N ARG A 33 4.40 -11.31 -8.66
CA ARG A 33 4.03 -12.44 -9.52
C ARG A 33 2.69 -12.20 -10.22
N VAL A 34 1.67 -11.88 -9.45
CA VAL A 34 0.31 -11.57 -9.92
C VAL A 34 0.25 -10.13 -10.42
N ARG A 35 0.83 -9.23 -9.66
CA ARG A 35 1.04 -7.82 -10.04
C ARG A 35 2.48 -7.66 -10.51
N GLN A 36 2.68 -7.09 -11.69
CA GLN A 36 4.04 -6.90 -12.23
C GLN A 36 4.92 -6.05 -11.34
N LYS A 37 4.33 -5.00 -10.73
CA LYS A 37 5.01 -4.14 -9.77
C LYS A 37 4.13 -3.88 -8.56
N ILE A 38 4.75 -3.91 -7.40
CA ILE A 38 4.15 -3.55 -6.12
C ILE A 38 4.84 -2.27 -5.65
N ASN A 39 4.12 -1.16 -5.72
CA ASN A 39 4.63 0.17 -5.42
C ASN A 39 4.04 0.65 -4.08
N VAL A 40 4.86 0.70 -3.06
CA VAL A 40 4.47 1.19 -1.74
C VAL A 40 5.03 2.59 -1.53
N ALA A 41 4.18 3.57 -1.30
CA ALA A 41 4.61 4.89 -0.88
C ALA A 41 4.90 4.86 0.64
N VAL A 42 6.08 5.28 1.02
CA VAL A 42 6.52 5.33 2.42
C VAL A 42 6.79 6.78 2.79
N VAL A 43 6.18 7.25 3.86
CA VAL A 43 6.32 8.65 4.33
C VAL A 43 6.79 8.65 5.78
N GLN A 44 7.91 9.29 6.04
CA GLN A 44 8.38 9.52 7.39
C GLN A 44 7.81 10.84 7.92
N ARG A 45 7.14 10.75 9.07
CA ARG A 45 6.67 11.89 9.85
C ARG A 45 7.42 11.96 11.18
N PRO A 46 7.34 13.07 11.94
CA PRO A 46 8.07 13.18 13.20
C PRO A 46 7.73 12.10 14.23
N ASP A 47 6.51 11.59 14.21
CA ASP A 47 5.97 10.63 15.18
C ASP A 47 5.73 9.24 14.61
N ARG A 48 5.64 9.09 13.29
CA ARG A 48 5.28 7.84 12.64
C ARG A 48 5.87 7.66 11.25
N VAL A 49 5.90 6.42 10.81
CA VAL A 49 6.14 6.00 9.42
C VAL A 49 4.84 5.48 8.85
N SER A 50 4.42 6.05 7.73
CA SER A 50 3.17 5.70 7.05
C SER A 50 3.47 5.00 5.73
N PHE A 51 2.71 3.94 5.44
CA PHE A 51 2.81 3.15 4.21
C PHE A 51 1.48 3.20 3.49
N TYR A 52 1.51 3.43 2.18
CA TYR A 52 0.33 3.51 1.32
C TYR A 52 0.52 2.64 0.10
N PHE A 53 -0.43 1.76 -0.14
CA PHE A 53 -0.45 0.91 -1.33
C PHE A 53 -1.82 0.95 -1.97
N PHE A 54 -1.84 1.33 -3.25
CA PHE A 54 -3.08 1.31 -4.03
C PHE A 54 -3.43 -0.13 -4.39
N MET A 55 -4.58 -0.58 -3.95
CA MET A 55 -5.00 -1.96 -4.17
C MET A 55 -5.81 -2.12 -5.45
N VAL A 56 -6.97 -1.50 -5.51
CA VAL A 56 -7.86 -1.50 -6.67
C VAL A 56 -8.67 -0.20 -6.72
N ARG A 57 -9.16 0.16 -7.90
CA ARG A 57 -10.08 1.28 -8.06
C ARG A 57 -11.42 0.99 -7.39
N ALA A 58 -12.23 2.04 -7.24
CA ALA A 58 -13.61 1.92 -6.75
C ALA A 58 -14.35 0.80 -7.51
N PRO A 59 -15.01 -0.12 -6.80
CA PRO A 59 -15.70 -1.24 -7.44
C PRO A 59 -16.85 -0.75 -8.33
N ARG A 60 -17.11 -1.48 -9.42
CA ARG A 60 -18.24 -1.20 -10.30
C ARG A 60 -19.53 -1.84 -9.80
N GLU A 61 -19.42 -2.98 -9.15
CA GLU A 61 -20.52 -3.78 -8.64
C GLU A 61 -20.15 -4.41 -7.29
N ASN A 62 -21.14 -4.96 -6.60
CA ASN A 62 -20.97 -5.70 -5.35
C ASN A 62 -20.30 -4.88 -4.23
N HIS A 63 -20.60 -3.58 -4.14
CA HIS A 63 -19.97 -2.67 -3.17
C HIS A 63 -20.09 -3.20 -1.74
N GLU A 64 -21.29 -3.61 -1.32
CA GLU A 64 -21.50 -4.13 0.04
C GLU A 64 -20.69 -5.40 0.30
N ALA A 65 -20.70 -6.35 -0.62
CA ALA A 65 -19.96 -7.61 -0.50
C ALA A 65 -18.45 -7.35 -0.45
N LEU A 66 -17.94 -6.44 -1.30
CA LEU A 66 -16.55 -6.04 -1.29
C LEU A 66 -16.17 -5.40 0.04
N TYR A 67 -16.93 -4.42 0.52
CA TYR A 67 -16.63 -3.72 1.76
C TYR A 67 -16.68 -4.65 2.98
N ARG A 68 -17.62 -5.58 3.02
CA ARG A 68 -17.65 -6.63 4.04
C ARG A 68 -16.41 -7.51 4.01
N ALA A 69 -15.95 -7.90 2.82
CA ALA A 69 -14.74 -8.70 2.67
C ALA A 69 -13.51 -7.95 3.17
N LEU A 70 -13.38 -6.66 2.82
CA LEU A 70 -12.28 -5.81 3.27
C LEU A 70 -12.26 -5.64 4.80
N LEU A 71 -13.41 -5.37 5.40
CA LEU A 71 -13.52 -5.22 6.86
C LEU A 71 -13.19 -6.51 7.60
N ARG A 72 -13.60 -7.67 7.07
CA ARG A 72 -13.21 -8.97 7.62
C ARG A 72 -11.72 -9.24 7.50
N LYS A 73 -11.10 -8.84 6.39
CA LYS A 73 -9.66 -8.93 6.22
C LYS A 73 -8.91 -8.08 7.24
N ASN A 74 -9.41 -6.89 7.55
CA ASN A 74 -8.81 -6.02 8.56
C ASN A 74 -8.69 -6.66 9.94
N LEU A 75 -9.54 -7.62 10.27
CA LEU A 75 -9.45 -8.38 11.52
C LEU A 75 -8.20 -9.27 11.59
N ARG A 76 -7.68 -9.68 10.43
CA ARG A 76 -6.59 -10.65 10.31
C ARG A 76 -5.28 -10.06 9.85
N THR A 77 -5.30 -8.84 9.29
CA THR A 77 -4.09 -8.18 8.83
C THR A 77 -3.33 -7.57 10.02
N PHE A 78 -2.02 -7.78 10.03
CA PHE A 78 -1.17 -7.17 11.05
C PHE A 78 -0.70 -5.79 10.61
N ALA A 79 -0.88 -4.80 11.47
CA ALA A 79 -0.43 -3.42 11.33
C ALA A 79 -0.96 -2.67 10.09
N MET A 80 -1.62 -3.33 9.15
CA MET A 80 -2.19 -2.70 7.95
C MET A 80 -3.71 -2.81 7.95
N LYS A 81 -4.34 -1.91 7.22
CA LYS A 81 -5.78 -1.87 7.05
C LYS A 81 -6.16 -1.53 5.62
N TYR A 82 -7.22 -2.16 5.15
CA TYR A 82 -7.93 -1.70 3.96
C TYR A 82 -8.74 -0.46 4.30
N CYS A 83 -8.66 0.54 3.45
CA CYS A 83 -9.45 1.76 3.55
C CYS A 83 -9.88 2.24 2.16
N LEU A 84 -10.79 3.19 2.13
CA LEU A 84 -11.25 3.85 0.92
C LEU A 84 -10.78 5.30 0.95
N ASP A 85 -10.37 5.83 -0.20
CA ASP A 85 -10.17 7.27 -0.35
C ASP A 85 -11.49 7.98 -0.73
N GLY A 86 -11.41 9.29 -0.99
CA GLY A 86 -12.58 10.10 -1.35
C GLY A 86 -13.24 9.71 -2.67
N ASP A 87 -12.53 9.00 -3.55
CA ASP A 87 -13.03 8.49 -4.83
C ASP A 87 -13.59 7.06 -4.72
N GLY A 88 -13.48 6.45 -3.54
CA GLY A 88 -13.89 5.08 -3.29
C GLY A 88 -12.87 4.03 -3.72
N ASP A 89 -11.67 4.45 -4.10
CA ASP A 89 -10.57 3.54 -4.42
C ASP A 89 -10.08 2.84 -3.16
N VAL A 90 -9.70 1.57 -3.30
CA VAL A 90 -9.27 0.73 -2.19
C VAL A 90 -7.77 0.81 -2.01
N TRP A 91 -7.35 1.12 -0.80
CA TRP A 91 -5.96 1.21 -0.39
C TRP A 91 -5.65 0.24 0.75
N LEU A 92 -4.39 -0.20 0.81
CA LEU A 92 -3.78 -0.75 2.00
C LEU A 92 -2.93 0.33 2.66
N VAL A 93 -3.16 0.57 3.93
CA VAL A 93 -2.45 1.60 4.71
C VAL A 93 -1.93 0.99 5.99
N ALA A 94 -0.71 1.35 6.37
CA ALA A 94 -0.16 1.04 7.68
C ALA A 94 0.49 2.28 8.28
N GLU A 95 0.39 2.41 9.58
CA GLU A 95 1.10 3.44 10.33
C GLU A 95 1.78 2.82 11.54
N LEU A 96 3.05 3.10 11.69
CA LEU A 96 3.87 2.60 12.78
C LEU A 96 4.58 3.76 13.48
N PRO A 97 4.73 3.70 14.80
CA PRO A 97 5.54 4.71 15.50
C PRO A 97 6.96 4.75 14.94
N VAL A 98 7.50 5.94 14.73
CA VAL A 98 8.90 6.10 14.32
C VAL A 98 9.87 5.65 15.41
N ARG A 99 9.43 5.70 16.66
CA ARG A 99 10.22 5.25 17.81
C ARG A 99 10.38 3.72 17.79
N GLY A 100 11.62 3.27 17.66
CA GLY A 100 11.94 1.85 17.56
C GLY A 100 11.76 1.27 16.17
N PHE A 101 11.45 2.10 15.16
CA PHE A 101 11.42 1.68 13.77
C PHE A 101 12.84 1.48 13.24
N ASP A 102 13.12 0.33 12.66
CA ASP A 102 14.42 -0.04 12.11
C ASP A 102 14.30 -0.76 10.77
N GLY A 103 15.42 -1.28 10.27
CA GLY A 103 15.47 -2.00 8.99
C GLY A 103 14.73 -3.33 9.00
N GLU A 104 14.68 -4.02 10.13
CA GLU A 104 13.96 -5.29 10.26
C GLU A 104 12.45 -5.05 10.20
N GLU A 105 11.98 -4.00 10.86
CA GLU A 105 10.57 -3.60 10.83
C GLU A 105 10.16 -3.15 9.41
N LEU A 106 11.04 -2.42 8.72
CA LEU A 106 10.81 -2.04 7.32
C LEU A 106 10.69 -3.27 6.42
N ASP A 107 11.64 -4.20 6.50
CA ASP A 107 11.64 -5.43 5.70
C ASP A 107 10.37 -6.25 5.97
N ARG A 108 10.02 -6.40 7.24
CA ARG A 108 8.80 -7.08 7.65
C ARG A 108 7.54 -6.42 7.05
N MET A 109 7.45 -5.10 7.09
CA MET A 109 6.31 -4.38 6.53
C MET A 109 6.23 -4.51 5.02
N LEU A 110 7.34 -4.36 4.31
CA LEU A 110 7.37 -4.56 2.85
C LEU A 110 6.95 -5.98 2.47
N GLY A 111 7.40 -6.99 3.22
CA GLY A 111 7.00 -8.38 3.03
C GLY A 111 5.50 -8.59 3.24
N VAL A 112 4.90 -7.97 4.24
CA VAL A 112 3.45 -8.04 4.50
C VAL A 112 2.65 -7.37 3.39
N PHE A 113 3.08 -6.18 2.92
CA PHE A 113 2.46 -5.52 1.77
C PHE A 113 2.55 -6.35 0.50
N TYR A 114 3.72 -6.93 0.24
CA TYR A 114 3.93 -7.84 -0.89
C TYR A 114 2.95 -9.01 -0.83
N GLN A 115 2.93 -9.73 0.28
CA GLN A 115 2.11 -10.93 0.43
C GLN A 115 0.62 -10.64 0.32
N GLU A 116 0.14 -9.60 0.99
CA GLU A 116 -1.29 -9.24 0.95
C GLU A 116 -1.70 -8.76 -0.43
N SER A 117 -0.90 -7.94 -1.10
CA SER A 117 -1.20 -7.48 -2.46
C SER A 117 -1.29 -8.63 -3.47
N GLU A 118 -0.40 -9.62 -3.37
CA GLU A 118 -0.41 -10.79 -4.24
C GLU A 118 -1.59 -11.73 -3.96
N SER A 119 -1.92 -11.97 -2.70
CA SER A 119 -2.95 -12.95 -2.31
C SER A 119 -4.38 -12.44 -2.44
N ALA A 120 -4.60 -11.14 -2.27
CA ALA A 120 -5.95 -10.57 -2.24
C ALA A 120 -6.42 -9.95 -3.56
N PHE A 121 -5.51 -9.60 -4.45
CA PHE A 121 -5.81 -8.82 -5.66
C PHE A 121 -6.86 -9.49 -6.55
N GLU A 122 -6.66 -10.75 -6.92
CA GLU A 122 -7.58 -11.45 -7.82
C GLU A 122 -8.98 -11.56 -7.24
N ALA A 123 -9.10 -11.92 -5.96
CA ALA A 123 -10.39 -12.05 -5.29
C ALA A 123 -11.15 -10.72 -5.26
N LEU A 124 -10.46 -9.61 -5.01
CA LEU A 124 -11.06 -8.27 -4.98
C LEU A 124 -11.50 -7.83 -6.38
N VAL A 125 -10.68 -8.10 -7.41
CA VAL A 125 -11.02 -7.78 -8.80
C VAL A 125 -12.23 -8.58 -9.28
N HIS A 126 -12.27 -9.88 -9.01
CA HIS A 126 -13.41 -10.71 -9.37
C HIS A 126 -14.71 -10.26 -8.68
N LEU A 127 -14.63 -9.83 -7.44
CA LEU A 127 -15.79 -9.39 -6.68
C LEU A 127 -16.30 -8.00 -7.13
N GLY A 128 -15.39 -7.04 -7.27
CA GLY A 128 -15.73 -5.65 -7.57
C GLY A 128 -15.87 -5.32 -9.06
N TYR A 129 -15.34 -6.18 -9.95
CA TYR A 129 -15.31 -5.99 -11.41
C TYR A 129 -15.67 -7.27 -12.14
N PRO A 130 -16.88 -7.81 -11.94
CA PRO A 130 -17.29 -9.03 -12.62
C PRO A 130 -17.27 -8.83 -14.14
N GLY A 131 -16.78 -9.82 -14.87
CA GLY A 131 -16.70 -9.81 -16.33
C GLY A 131 -15.47 -9.11 -16.91
N VAL A 132 -14.61 -8.52 -16.08
CA VAL A 132 -13.32 -7.95 -16.51
C VAL A 132 -12.23 -8.99 -16.28
N PHE A 133 -11.90 -9.76 -17.33
CA PHE A 133 -10.80 -10.70 -17.29
C PHE A 133 -10.10 -10.77 -18.66
N PRO A 134 -8.77 -10.78 -18.76
CA PRO A 134 -7.80 -10.69 -17.66
C PRO A 134 -7.90 -9.38 -16.89
N PRO A 135 -7.48 -9.36 -15.60
CA PRO A 135 -7.54 -8.17 -14.79
C PRO A 135 -6.90 -7.00 -15.53
N LEU A 136 -7.50 -5.83 -15.40
CA LEU A 136 -6.96 -4.59 -15.94
C LEU A 136 -5.49 -4.51 -15.55
N SER A 137 -4.61 -4.32 -16.57
CA SER A 137 -3.19 -4.12 -16.30
C SER A 137 -3.04 -3.05 -15.22
N SER A 138 -2.50 -3.43 -14.09
CA SER A 138 -2.34 -2.59 -12.91
C SER A 138 -1.20 -1.59 -13.08
N GLN A 139 -1.00 -1.06 -14.28
CA GLN A 139 -0.03 0.00 -14.46
C GLN A 139 -0.57 1.27 -13.81
N PRO A 140 0.05 1.77 -12.74
CA PRO A 140 -0.28 3.07 -12.23
C PRO A 140 -0.02 4.10 -13.32
N ARG A 141 -1.02 4.87 -13.68
CA ARG A 141 -0.87 6.00 -14.58
C ARG A 141 -0.25 7.14 -13.76
N GLY A 142 1.08 7.23 -13.78
CA GLY A 142 1.83 8.28 -13.09
C GLY A 142 1.98 8.07 -11.58
N PRO A 143 2.63 9.01 -10.88
CA PRO A 143 2.74 8.96 -9.43
C PRO A 143 1.34 9.05 -8.84
N MET A 144 0.95 8.03 -8.06
CA MET A 144 -0.35 8.02 -7.41
C MET A 144 -0.32 8.99 -6.24
N PRO A 145 -1.32 9.89 -6.15
CA PRO A 145 -1.42 10.77 -5.01
C PRO A 145 -1.59 9.94 -3.74
N ILE A 146 -0.80 10.25 -2.74
CA ILE A 146 -0.99 9.71 -1.38
C ILE A 146 -2.38 10.17 -0.91
N PRO A 147 -3.22 9.28 -0.37
CA PRO A 147 -4.52 9.67 0.15
C PRO A 147 -4.36 10.79 1.18
N GLN A 148 -5.07 11.89 0.97
CA GLN A 148 -5.07 12.97 1.95
C GLN A 148 -5.90 12.52 3.16
N ASP A 149 -5.34 12.74 4.34
CA ASP A 149 -6.04 12.48 5.58
C ASP A 149 -7.19 13.50 5.73
N PRO A 150 -8.46 13.06 5.72
CA PRO A 150 -9.60 13.97 5.84
C PRO A 150 -9.66 14.69 7.19
N SER A 151 -8.87 14.27 8.17
CA SER A 151 -8.79 14.94 9.47
C SER A 151 -7.89 16.18 9.48
N LEU A 152 -7.23 16.49 8.36
CA LEU A 152 -6.34 17.64 8.21
C LEU A 152 -7.00 18.86 7.54
N ASN A 153 -8.31 18.85 7.30
CA ASN A 153 -9.08 19.99 6.85
C ASN A 153 -9.94 20.58 7.98
#